data_8fa6361562c81119f276feabb4c75fe7
#
_entry.id   8fa6361562c81119f276feabb4c75fe7
#
_cell.length_a   1.000
_cell.length_b   1.000
_cell.length_c   1.000
_cell.angle_alpha   90.00
_cell.angle_beta   90.00
_cell.angle_gamma   90.00
#
_symmetry.space_group_name_H-M   'P 1'
#
loop_
_entity.id
_entity.type
_entity.pdbx_description
1 polymer ?
#
loop_
_entity_poly.entity_id
_entity_poly.type
_entity_poly.pdbx_seq_one_letter_code
_entity_poly.pdbx_strand_id
1 'polypeptide(L)'
;MNIVVLDGYAANPGDLCWDELQALGECTIYDRTAPAEVLERAAGAEILLTNKTVLTAEHMTALPELKYIGVLATGYNIVDTAAAKERGIIVTNIPAYSTDSVAQMVFAHILNITQQVQHHSEEVHRGRWTASKDFCFWDTPLIELREKKLGIVGLGHTGFTTARIAIGFGMKVCAYTSKTNFQLPPEIRKMELDELFRECDIISLHCPLTDSTREMVNAERLRLMKPTAILINTGRGPLINEQDLANALNNGTIYAAGVDVLSQEPPRADNPLLSARNCYITPHIAWASTAARERLMQIMLENIKAYQDGKPVNVVNK
;
A
#
# COMPACT_ATOMS: atom_id res chain seq x y z
N MET A 1 7.88 -28.31 16.35
CA MET A 1 6.94 -27.65 15.41
C MET A 1 7.78 -27.12 14.25
N ASN A 2 7.45 -27.52 13.04
CA ASN A 2 8.20 -27.13 11.85
C ASN A 2 7.59 -25.88 11.21
N ILE A 3 8.36 -24.79 11.16
CA ILE A 3 7.96 -23.48 10.64
C ILE A 3 8.74 -23.22 9.35
N VAL A 4 8.03 -22.90 8.27
CA VAL A 4 8.67 -22.54 7.00
C VAL A 4 8.22 -21.14 6.57
N VAL A 5 9.19 -20.27 6.27
CA VAL A 5 8.97 -18.95 5.66
C VAL A 5 9.29 -19.08 4.17
N LEU A 6 8.31 -18.89 3.31
CA LEU A 6 8.48 -19.11 1.86
C LEU A 6 9.14 -17.94 1.12
N ASP A 7 8.98 -16.71 1.62
CA ASP A 7 9.44 -15.49 0.94
C ASP A 7 9.76 -14.36 1.93
N GLY A 8 10.72 -14.64 2.82
CA GLY A 8 11.09 -13.75 3.93
C GLY A 8 11.78 -12.45 3.54
N TYR A 9 12.42 -12.40 2.35
CA TYR A 9 13.26 -11.26 1.94
C TYR A 9 12.53 -9.91 1.97
N ALA A 10 11.28 -9.84 1.53
CA ALA A 10 10.54 -8.59 1.52
C ALA A 10 10.29 -8.04 2.94
N ALA A 11 10.03 -8.93 3.91
CA ALA A 11 9.85 -8.54 5.31
C ALA A 11 11.18 -8.23 6.01
N ASN A 12 12.24 -8.96 5.66
CA ASN A 12 13.57 -8.83 6.26
C ASN A 12 14.65 -9.08 5.20
N PRO A 13 15.14 -8.03 4.52
CA PRO A 13 16.23 -8.15 3.54
C PRO A 13 17.62 -8.31 4.19
N GLY A 14 17.71 -8.54 5.51
CA GLY A 14 18.94 -8.72 6.26
C GLY A 14 19.23 -7.63 7.30
N ASP A 15 18.31 -6.69 7.51
CA ASP A 15 18.43 -5.61 8.50
C ASP A 15 17.58 -5.83 9.76
N LEU A 16 16.81 -6.92 9.82
CA LEU A 16 16.08 -7.38 11.01
C LEU A 16 16.53 -8.79 11.39
N CYS A 17 16.05 -9.30 12.53
CA CYS A 17 16.42 -10.59 13.06
C CYS A 17 15.25 -11.58 13.05
N TRP A 18 15.53 -12.86 12.79
CA TRP A 18 14.58 -13.97 12.85
C TRP A 18 14.68 -14.78 14.15
N ASP A 19 15.57 -14.43 15.09
CA ASP A 19 15.90 -15.22 16.29
C ASP A 19 14.67 -15.54 17.13
N GLU A 20 13.76 -14.57 17.31
CA GLU A 20 12.52 -14.82 18.08
C GLU A 20 11.59 -15.81 17.38
N LEU A 21 11.54 -15.84 16.04
CA LEU A 21 10.80 -16.85 15.30
C LEU A 21 11.46 -18.22 15.42
N GLN A 22 12.77 -18.29 15.30
CA GLN A 22 13.54 -19.52 15.44
C GLN A 22 13.43 -20.13 16.85
N ALA A 23 13.22 -19.30 17.87
CA ALA A 23 12.98 -19.77 19.24
C ALA A 23 11.61 -20.46 19.42
N LEU A 24 10.66 -20.31 18.48
CA LEU A 24 9.33 -20.92 18.55
C LEU A 24 9.27 -22.36 17.99
N GLY A 25 10.30 -22.80 17.24
CA GLY A 25 10.36 -24.13 16.64
C GLY A 25 11.51 -24.29 15.64
N GLU A 26 11.56 -25.43 14.99
CA GLU A 26 12.49 -25.65 13.89
C GLU A 26 12.04 -24.79 12.71
N CYS A 27 12.91 -23.85 12.30
CA CYS A 27 12.55 -22.80 11.36
C CYS A 27 13.45 -22.83 10.11
N THR A 28 12.84 -22.97 8.94
CA THR A 28 13.50 -22.81 7.64
C THR A 28 13.00 -21.55 6.95
N ILE A 29 13.92 -20.67 6.55
CA ILE A 29 13.59 -19.38 5.96
C ILE A 29 14.17 -19.32 4.56
N TYR A 30 13.30 -19.16 3.56
CA TYR A 30 13.64 -18.90 2.19
C TYR A 30 13.45 -17.41 1.87
N ASP A 31 14.40 -16.82 1.16
CA ASP A 31 14.28 -15.44 0.70
C ASP A 31 13.14 -15.27 -0.29
N ARG A 32 13.03 -16.18 -1.23
CA ARG A 32 12.01 -16.22 -2.29
C ARG A 32 11.70 -17.68 -2.65
N THR A 33 10.46 -17.96 -3.01
CA THR A 33 10.04 -19.30 -3.47
C THR A 33 9.31 -19.18 -4.80
N ALA A 34 9.83 -19.84 -5.84
CA ALA A 34 9.14 -19.90 -7.12
C ALA A 34 7.88 -20.80 -7.01
N PRO A 35 6.83 -20.58 -7.82
CA PRO A 35 5.61 -21.39 -7.75
C PRO A 35 5.84 -22.90 -7.84
N ALA A 36 6.81 -23.35 -8.64
CA ALA A 36 7.14 -24.77 -8.77
C ALA A 36 7.84 -25.37 -7.54
N GLU A 37 8.42 -24.54 -6.67
CA GLU A 37 9.19 -24.97 -5.50
C GLU A 37 8.34 -25.02 -4.22
N VAL A 38 7.09 -24.53 -4.26
CA VAL A 38 6.25 -24.35 -3.05
C VAL A 38 6.08 -25.67 -2.30
N LEU A 39 5.73 -26.75 -2.99
CA LEU A 39 5.49 -28.05 -2.36
C LEU A 39 6.75 -28.67 -1.77
N GLU A 40 7.87 -28.57 -2.47
CA GLU A 40 9.17 -29.09 -1.99
C GLU A 40 9.60 -28.37 -0.73
N ARG A 41 9.54 -27.03 -0.72
CA ARG A 41 9.98 -26.20 0.41
C ARG A 41 9.04 -26.24 1.60
N ALA A 42 7.76 -26.43 1.36
CA ALA A 42 6.75 -26.54 2.39
C ALA A 42 6.58 -27.96 2.94
N ALA A 43 7.30 -28.95 2.42
CA ALA A 43 7.15 -30.36 2.85
C ALA A 43 7.39 -30.49 4.37
N GLY A 44 6.45 -31.14 5.08
CA GLY A 44 6.51 -31.35 6.52
C GLY A 44 6.27 -30.09 7.38
N ALA A 45 5.93 -28.95 6.78
CA ALA A 45 5.64 -27.75 7.54
C ALA A 45 4.29 -27.86 8.28
N GLU A 46 4.30 -27.55 9.58
CA GLU A 46 3.07 -27.37 10.37
C GLU A 46 2.58 -25.92 10.30
N ILE A 47 3.52 -24.98 10.17
CA ILE A 47 3.28 -23.55 10.02
C ILE A 47 3.95 -23.06 8.74
N LEU A 48 3.18 -22.40 7.87
CA LEU A 48 3.71 -21.67 6.72
C LEU A 48 3.55 -20.17 6.90
N LEU A 49 4.62 -19.43 6.65
CA LEU A 49 4.61 -17.98 6.60
C LEU A 49 4.89 -17.52 5.17
N THR A 50 4.10 -16.59 4.66
CA THR A 50 4.25 -16.08 3.29
C THR A 50 3.84 -14.62 3.19
N ASN A 51 4.55 -13.84 2.38
CA ASN A 51 4.17 -12.45 2.05
C ASN A 51 3.44 -12.37 0.70
N LYS A 52 3.95 -13.05 -0.34
CA LYS A 52 3.43 -12.99 -1.71
C LYS A 52 3.35 -14.35 -2.42
N THR A 53 3.96 -15.40 -1.87
CA THR A 53 3.85 -16.74 -2.46
C THR A 53 2.42 -17.25 -2.34
N VAL A 54 1.81 -17.59 -3.47
CA VAL A 54 0.40 -18.01 -3.54
C VAL A 54 0.24 -19.42 -2.99
N LEU A 55 -0.76 -19.61 -2.11
CA LEU A 55 -1.14 -20.90 -1.55
C LEU A 55 -2.56 -21.27 -2.00
N THR A 56 -2.66 -22.28 -2.87
CA THR A 56 -3.91 -22.77 -3.44
C THR A 56 -4.47 -23.97 -2.67
N ALA A 57 -5.71 -24.36 -2.97
CA ALA A 57 -6.33 -25.58 -2.46
C ALA A 57 -5.49 -26.85 -2.73
N GLU A 58 -4.83 -26.89 -3.90
CA GLU A 58 -3.96 -28.01 -4.30
C GLU A 58 -2.72 -28.10 -3.43
N HIS A 59 -2.07 -26.96 -3.17
CA HIS A 59 -0.93 -26.90 -2.23
C HIS A 59 -1.33 -27.42 -0.84
N MET A 60 -2.46 -26.96 -0.31
CA MET A 60 -2.94 -27.39 1.02
C MET A 60 -3.31 -28.89 1.06
N THR A 61 -3.78 -29.43 -0.05
CA THR A 61 -4.10 -30.87 -0.17
C THR A 61 -2.81 -31.72 -0.11
N ALA A 62 -1.74 -31.22 -0.72
CA ALA A 62 -0.45 -31.93 -0.76
C ALA A 62 0.38 -31.79 0.53
N LEU A 63 -0.06 -30.94 1.48
CA LEU A 63 0.64 -30.65 2.72
C LEU A 63 -0.20 -31.11 3.95
N PRO A 64 -0.24 -32.43 4.25
CA PRO A 64 -1.14 -32.97 5.26
C PRO A 64 -0.82 -32.55 6.69
N GLU A 65 0.40 -32.09 6.97
CA GLU A 65 0.83 -31.64 8.29
C GLU A 65 0.53 -30.16 8.55
N LEU A 66 0.13 -29.41 7.51
CA LEU A 66 -0.12 -27.97 7.58
C LEU A 66 -1.36 -27.66 8.43
N LYS A 67 -1.17 -26.87 9.47
CA LYS A 67 -2.22 -26.46 10.44
C LYS A 67 -2.44 -24.95 10.49
N TYR A 68 -1.43 -24.16 10.07
CA TYR A 68 -1.45 -22.72 10.19
C TYR A 68 -0.75 -22.04 9.02
N ILE A 69 -1.36 -20.97 8.52
CA ILE A 69 -0.76 -20.07 7.51
C ILE A 69 -0.76 -18.65 8.08
N GLY A 70 0.41 -18.05 8.19
CA GLY A 70 0.59 -16.63 8.53
C GLY A 70 0.91 -15.80 7.29
N VAL A 71 0.02 -14.91 6.91
CA VAL A 71 0.27 -13.97 5.81
C VAL A 71 1.00 -12.75 6.36
N LEU A 72 2.24 -12.53 5.93
CA LEU A 72 3.10 -11.40 6.35
C LEU A 72 2.71 -10.09 5.65
N ALA A 73 1.41 -9.80 5.65
CA ALA A 73 0.81 -8.63 5.05
C ALA A 73 -0.61 -8.38 5.60
N THR A 74 -1.16 -7.20 5.37
CA THR A 74 -2.57 -6.91 5.66
C THR A 74 -3.50 -7.61 4.65
N GLY A 75 -3.16 -7.57 3.34
CA GLY A 75 -3.90 -8.27 2.30
C GLY A 75 -3.54 -9.76 2.26
N TYR A 76 -4.54 -10.64 2.19
CA TYR A 76 -4.39 -12.09 2.24
C TYR A 76 -4.98 -12.83 1.03
N ASN A 77 -5.22 -12.13 -0.05
CA ASN A 77 -5.79 -12.68 -1.29
C ASN A 77 -4.87 -13.68 -2.02
N ILE A 78 -3.65 -13.87 -1.54
CA ILE A 78 -2.71 -14.90 -2.01
C ILE A 78 -2.99 -16.29 -1.43
N VAL A 79 -3.88 -16.42 -0.45
CA VAL A 79 -4.26 -17.68 0.18
C VAL A 79 -5.72 -18.00 -0.15
N ASP A 80 -5.99 -19.22 -0.61
CA ASP A 80 -7.35 -19.73 -0.71
C ASP A 80 -7.90 -20.00 0.70
N THR A 81 -8.52 -18.97 1.27
CA THR A 81 -9.04 -19.03 2.64
C THR A 81 -10.23 -19.96 2.79
N ALA A 82 -11.01 -20.23 1.73
CA ALA A 82 -12.10 -21.17 1.74
C ALA A 82 -11.57 -22.60 1.84
N ALA A 83 -10.61 -22.96 0.99
CA ALA A 83 -9.95 -24.27 1.05
C ALA A 83 -9.21 -24.50 2.38
N ALA A 84 -8.59 -23.47 2.94
CA ALA A 84 -7.96 -23.55 4.26
C ALA A 84 -8.98 -23.86 5.36
N LYS A 85 -10.14 -23.16 5.35
CA LYS A 85 -11.22 -23.38 6.32
C LYS A 85 -11.77 -24.81 6.26
N GLU A 86 -12.03 -25.34 5.08
CA GLU A 86 -12.51 -26.71 4.88
C GLU A 86 -11.55 -27.78 5.45
N ARG A 87 -10.25 -27.48 5.50
CA ARG A 87 -9.20 -28.35 6.03
C ARG A 87 -8.85 -28.09 7.50
N GLY A 88 -9.53 -27.15 8.14
CA GLY A 88 -9.22 -26.75 9.50
C GLY A 88 -7.89 -26.02 9.67
N ILE A 89 -7.31 -25.49 8.57
CA ILE A 89 -6.07 -24.70 8.60
C ILE A 89 -6.45 -23.27 9.00
N ILE A 90 -5.82 -22.76 10.05
CA ILE A 90 -6.02 -21.38 10.50
C ILE A 90 -5.19 -20.44 9.63
N VAL A 91 -5.82 -19.41 9.09
CA VAL A 91 -5.14 -18.36 8.33
C VAL A 91 -5.20 -17.05 9.09
N THR A 92 -4.05 -16.43 9.33
CA THR A 92 -3.96 -15.11 9.96
C THR A 92 -3.28 -14.10 9.04
N ASN A 93 -3.54 -12.82 9.27
CA ASN A 93 -2.86 -11.73 8.61
C ASN A 93 -2.22 -10.77 9.61
N ILE A 94 -1.58 -9.71 9.12
CA ILE A 94 -0.98 -8.66 9.94
C ILE A 94 -1.78 -7.35 9.71
N PRO A 95 -2.77 -7.03 10.56
CA PRO A 95 -3.56 -5.82 10.39
C PRO A 95 -2.78 -4.57 10.84
N ALA A 96 -3.01 -3.44 10.15
CA ALA A 96 -2.64 -2.08 10.56
C ALA A 96 -1.15 -1.80 10.88
N TYR A 97 -0.22 -2.71 10.61
CA TYR A 97 1.20 -2.57 10.95
C TYR A 97 1.89 -1.39 10.22
N SER A 98 1.44 -1.07 9.02
CA SER A 98 2.06 -0.07 8.14
C SER A 98 1.27 1.25 8.03
N THR A 99 0.24 1.45 8.84
CA THR A 99 -0.67 2.59 8.76
C THR A 99 0.06 3.93 8.66
N ASP A 100 1.00 4.19 9.58
CA ASP A 100 1.74 5.46 9.64
C ASP A 100 2.71 5.60 8.46
N SER A 101 3.38 4.50 8.08
CA SER A 101 4.31 4.49 6.93
C SER A 101 3.59 4.78 5.61
N VAL A 102 2.41 4.19 5.40
CA VAL A 102 1.61 4.45 4.20
C VAL A 102 1.12 5.89 4.18
N ALA A 103 0.63 6.42 5.30
CA ALA A 103 0.21 7.82 5.39
C ALA A 103 1.39 8.78 5.15
N GLN A 104 2.60 8.46 5.65
CA GLN A 104 3.83 9.20 5.36
C GLN A 104 4.17 9.16 3.87
N MET A 105 4.05 8.00 3.19
CA MET A 105 4.32 7.89 1.76
C MET A 105 3.34 8.70 0.92
N VAL A 106 2.06 8.79 1.30
CA VAL A 106 1.10 9.69 0.68
C VAL A 106 1.62 11.12 0.68
N PHE A 107 2.10 11.62 1.82
CA PHE A 107 2.65 12.96 1.91
C PHE A 107 4.01 13.09 1.24
N ALA A 108 4.83 12.05 1.19
CA ALA A 108 6.07 12.06 0.42
C ALA A 108 5.78 12.29 -1.08
N HIS A 109 4.78 11.60 -1.66
CA HIS A 109 4.33 11.86 -3.03
C HIS A 109 3.77 13.29 -3.20
N ILE A 110 2.88 13.73 -2.29
CA ILE A 110 2.30 15.08 -2.35
C ILE A 110 3.41 16.13 -2.32
N LEU A 111 4.34 16.04 -1.38
CA LEU A 111 5.44 17.00 -1.22
C LEU A 111 6.44 16.92 -2.38
N ASN A 112 6.73 15.73 -2.90
CA ASN A 112 7.56 15.58 -4.09
C ASN A 112 6.93 16.30 -5.30
N ILE A 113 5.63 16.14 -5.53
CA ILE A 113 4.91 16.78 -6.64
C ILE A 113 4.85 18.30 -6.47
N THR A 114 4.59 18.77 -5.23
CA THR A 114 4.33 20.20 -4.96
C THR A 114 5.59 21.03 -4.77
N GLN A 115 6.72 20.43 -4.33
CA GLN A 115 7.96 21.13 -4.00
C GLN A 115 9.15 20.73 -4.87
N GLN A 116 9.12 19.53 -5.49
CA GLN A 116 10.18 18.99 -6.35
C GLN A 116 11.60 19.14 -5.78
N VAL A 117 11.75 18.79 -4.50
CA VAL A 117 13.01 18.98 -3.76
C VAL A 117 14.18 18.27 -4.43
N GLN A 118 13.99 17.02 -4.87
CA GLN A 118 15.04 16.26 -5.53
C GLN A 118 15.48 16.92 -6.83
N HIS A 119 14.54 17.33 -7.69
CA HIS A 119 14.84 18.00 -8.95
C HIS A 119 15.67 19.28 -8.73
N HIS A 120 15.24 20.15 -7.82
CA HIS A 120 15.97 21.38 -7.51
C HIS A 120 17.35 21.10 -6.93
N SER A 121 17.49 20.10 -6.06
CA SER A 121 18.78 19.67 -5.52
C SER A 121 19.72 19.17 -6.62
N GLU A 122 19.24 18.36 -7.55
CA GLU A 122 20.05 17.90 -8.69
C GLU A 122 20.51 19.05 -9.56
N GLU A 123 19.64 20.03 -9.87
CA GLU A 123 20.00 21.21 -10.64
C GLU A 123 21.03 22.10 -9.92
N VAL A 124 20.95 22.20 -8.58
CA VAL A 124 22.00 22.88 -7.78
C VAL A 124 23.34 22.15 -7.91
N HIS A 125 23.36 20.83 -7.78
CA HIS A 125 24.58 20.04 -7.93
C HIS A 125 25.16 20.07 -9.36
N ARG A 126 24.33 20.28 -10.39
CA ARG A 126 24.78 20.53 -11.78
C ARG A 126 25.36 21.93 -11.99
N GLY A 127 25.42 22.76 -10.95
CA GLY A 127 26.02 24.11 -11.02
C GLY A 127 25.06 25.22 -11.50
N ARG A 128 23.79 24.91 -11.68
CA ARG A 128 22.82 25.89 -12.18
C ARG A 128 22.66 27.09 -11.23
N TRP A 129 22.67 26.87 -9.92
CA TRP A 129 22.54 27.97 -8.96
C TRP A 129 23.78 28.87 -8.93
N THR A 130 24.98 28.30 -8.99
CA THR A 130 26.23 29.09 -9.04
C THR A 130 26.34 29.93 -10.30
N ALA A 131 25.69 29.50 -11.40
CA ALA A 131 25.63 30.24 -12.67
C ALA A 131 24.41 31.17 -12.78
N SER A 132 23.51 31.18 -11.78
CA SER A 132 22.29 31.98 -11.79
C SER A 132 22.60 33.46 -11.62
N LYS A 133 21.84 34.29 -12.31
CA LYS A 133 21.87 35.78 -12.14
C LYS A 133 21.10 36.23 -10.92
N ASP A 134 20.12 35.39 -10.49
CA ASP A 134 19.26 35.67 -9.35
C ASP A 134 19.66 34.79 -8.13
N PHE A 135 19.27 35.22 -6.94
CA PHE A 135 19.58 34.52 -5.71
C PHE A 135 18.82 33.20 -5.56
N CYS A 136 17.82 32.93 -6.41
CA CYS A 136 16.99 31.73 -6.43
C CYS A 136 16.56 31.38 -7.85
N PHE A 137 16.05 30.14 -8.02
CA PHE A 137 15.36 29.71 -9.24
C PHE A 137 14.34 28.61 -8.90
N TRP A 138 13.34 28.45 -9.76
CA TRP A 138 12.40 27.32 -9.74
C TRP A 138 11.94 27.06 -11.18
N ASP A 139 11.58 25.80 -11.49
CA ASP A 139 11.23 25.38 -12.86
C ASP A 139 9.72 25.22 -13.05
N THR A 140 8.99 25.01 -11.97
CA THR A 140 7.53 24.83 -11.98
C THR A 140 6.92 25.63 -10.83
N PRO A 141 5.65 26.02 -10.91
CA PRO A 141 4.96 26.66 -9.79
C PRO A 141 5.01 25.75 -8.55
N LEU A 142 5.57 26.25 -7.45
CA LEU A 142 5.55 25.59 -6.16
C LEU A 142 4.15 25.76 -5.55
N ILE A 143 3.61 24.68 -4.97
CA ILE A 143 2.24 24.63 -4.47
C ILE A 143 2.25 24.58 -2.94
N GLU A 144 1.62 25.56 -2.30
CA GLU A 144 1.37 25.54 -0.86
C GLU A 144 0.11 24.71 -0.55
N LEU A 145 0.19 23.84 0.47
CA LEU A 145 -0.90 22.92 0.84
C LEU A 145 -1.98 23.57 1.71
N ARG A 146 -1.66 24.66 2.42
CA ARG A 146 -2.64 25.36 3.26
C ARG A 146 -3.89 25.73 2.46
N GLU A 147 -5.08 25.50 3.05
CA GLU A 147 -6.41 25.74 2.47
C GLU A 147 -6.75 24.85 1.25
N LYS A 148 -5.83 24.04 0.72
CA LYS A 148 -6.13 23.03 -0.31
C LYS A 148 -7.06 21.96 0.24
N LYS A 149 -7.99 21.48 -0.60
CA LYS A 149 -8.90 20.39 -0.24
C LYS A 149 -8.25 19.02 -0.53
N LEU A 150 -8.06 18.20 0.52
CA LEU A 150 -7.70 16.79 0.36
C LEU A 150 -8.95 15.92 0.41
N GLY A 151 -9.25 15.21 -0.66
CA GLY A 151 -10.28 14.20 -0.74
C GLY A 151 -9.73 12.81 -0.40
N ILE A 152 -10.31 12.17 0.60
CA ILE A 152 -9.93 10.83 1.04
C ILE A 152 -11.02 9.83 0.64
N VAL A 153 -10.68 8.88 -0.21
CA VAL A 153 -11.59 7.79 -0.60
C VAL A 153 -11.30 6.58 0.28
N GLY A 154 -12.15 6.37 1.30
CA GLY A 154 -11.96 5.34 2.32
C GLY A 154 -11.30 5.85 3.60
N LEU A 155 -12.10 6.04 4.67
CA LEU A 155 -11.63 6.56 5.95
C LEU A 155 -11.46 5.44 7.00
N GLY A 156 -10.66 4.42 6.64
CA GLY A 156 -10.13 3.41 7.55
C GLY A 156 -8.92 3.95 8.35
N HIS A 157 -8.11 3.06 8.95
CA HIS A 157 -6.94 3.48 9.73
C HIS A 157 -5.99 4.38 8.93
N THR A 158 -5.56 3.95 7.75
CA THR A 158 -4.62 4.70 6.91
C THR A 158 -5.22 6.02 6.42
N GLY A 159 -6.45 6.02 5.90
CA GLY A 159 -7.12 7.24 5.45
C GLY A 159 -7.31 8.24 6.59
N PHE A 160 -7.60 7.76 7.80
CA PHE A 160 -7.75 8.62 8.97
C PHE A 160 -6.41 9.22 9.41
N THR A 161 -5.32 8.43 9.41
CA THR A 161 -3.98 8.94 9.71
C THR A 161 -3.54 9.98 8.66
N THR A 162 -3.81 9.73 7.38
CA THR A 162 -3.57 10.68 6.28
C THR A 162 -4.35 11.98 6.50
N ALA A 163 -5.63 11.90 6.92
CA ALA A 163 -6.46 13.06 7.26
C ALA A 163 -5.82 13.92 8.36
N ARG A 164 -5.33 13.30 9.44
CA ARG A 164 -4.68 14.00 10.55
C ARG A 164 -3.42 14.74 10.12
N ILE A 165 -2.60 14.15 9.26
CA ILE A 165 -1.41 14.81 8.71
C ILE A 165 -1.84 16.01 7.84
N ALA A 166 -2.88 15.86 7.01
CA ALA A 166 -3.41 16.95 6.19
C ALA A 166 -3.89 18.14 7.02
N ILE A 167 -4.61 17.87 8.11
CA ILE A 167 -5.05 18.91 9.05
C ILE A 167 -3.84 19.65 9.63
N GLY A 168 -2.75 18.94 9.95
CA GLY A 168 -1.50 19.54 10.42
C GLY A 168 -0.84 20.47 9.39
N PHE A 169 -1.05 20.23 8.09
CA PHE A 169 -0.64 21.13 7.00
C PHE A 169 -1.62 22.29 6.75
N GLY A 170 -2.70 22.41 7.54
CA GLY A 170 -3.72 23.43 7.34
C GLY A 170 -4.64 23.16 6.13
N MET A 171 -4.70 21.92 5.64
CA MET A 171 -5.59 21.52 4.55
C MET A 171 -7.04 21.35 5.04
N LYS A 172 -7.99 21.50 4.12
CA LYS A 172 -9.40 21.14 4.33
C LYS A 172 -9.62 19.68 3.93
N VAL A 173 -10.09 18.84 4.85
CA VAL A 173 -10.25 17.41 4.59
C VAL A 173 -11.68 17.05 4.27
N CYS A 174 -11.87 16.36 3.13
CA CYS A 174 -13.13 15.77 2.70
C CYS A 174 -12.97 14.24 2.62
N ALA A 175 -14.03 13.49 2.91
CA ALA A 175 -13.96 12.03 2.86
C ALA A 175 -15.21 11.40 2.23
N TYR A 176 -15.00 10.45 1.32
CA TYR A 176 -15.99 9.48 0.90
C TYR A 176 -15.81 8.21 1.76
N THR A 177 -16.81 7.87 2.55
CA THR A 177 -16.72 6.79 3.54
C THR A 177 -18.12 6.25 3.88
N SER A 178 -18.18 4.97 4.28
CA SER A 178 -19.39 4.35 4.83
C SER A 178 -19.76 4.85 6.24
N LYS A 179 -18.84 5.52 6.94
CA LYS A 179 -19.12 6.11 8.26
C LYS A 179 -20.21 7.18 8.17
N THR A 180 -21.00 7.27 9.22
CA THR A 180 -22.00 8.36 9.38
C THR A 180 -21.31 9.67 9.76
N ASN A 181 -21.98 10.81 9.57
CA ASN A 181 -21.46 12.12 9.97
C ASN A 181 -21.11 12.19 11.47
N PHE A 182 -21.88 11.51 12.34
CA PHE A 182 -21.64 11.45 13.78
C PHE A 182 -20.36 10.69 14.17
N GLN A 183 -19.85 9.84 13.28
CA GLN A 183 -18.61 9.08 13.48
C GLN A 183 -17.38 9.80 12.94
N LEU A 184 -17.57 10.97 12.33
CA LEU A 184 -16.46 11.75 11.77
C LEU A 184 -16.04 12.86 12.75
N PRO A 185 -14.73 13.12 12.85
CA PRO A 185 -14.25 14.34 13.47
C PRO A 185 -14.82 15.59 12.76
N PRO A 186 -15.07 16.69 13.51
CA PRO A 186 -15.65 17.90 12.94
C PRO A 186 -14.83 18.55 11.82
N GLU A 187 -13.52 18.26 11.78
CA GLU A 187 -12.58 18.76 10.76
C GLU A 187 -12.70 18.00 9.42
N ILE A 188 -13.44 16.89 9.37
CA ILE A 188 -13.58 16.04 8.18
C ILE A 188 -14.99 16.14 7.63
N ARG A 189 -15.15 16.77 6.47
CA ARG A 189 -16.44 16.86 5.78
C ARG A 189 -16.71 15.57 5.00
N LYS A 190 -17.87 14.93 5.23
CA LYS A 190 -18.32 13.84 4.36
C LYS A 190 -18.82 14.38 3.03
N MET A 191 -18.46 13.70 1.93
CA MET A 191 -18.87 14.04 0.57
C MET A 191 -19.24 12.79 -0.22
N GLU A 192 -20.10 12.95 -1.21
CA GLU A 192 -20.32 11.93 -2.23
C GLU A 192 -19.10 11.83 -3.16
N LEU A 193 -18.91 10.65 -3.76
CA LEU A 193 -17.68 10.34 -4.50
C LEU A 193 -17.41 11.33 -5.64
N ASP A 194 -18.40 11.56 -6.52
CA ASP A 194 -18.22 12.44 -7.66
C ASP A 194 -18.10 13.93 -7.27
N GLU A 195 -18.72 14.34 -6.15
CA GLU A 195 -18.52 15.67 -5.56
C GLU A 195 -17.07 15.83 -5.08
N LEU A 196 -16.52 14.80 -4.42
CA LEU A 196 -15.14 14.78 -3.95
C LEU A 196 -14.16 14.93 -5.13
N PHE A 197 -14.42 14.22 -6.25
CA PHE A 197 -13.57 14.35 -7.45
C PHE A 197 -13.64 15.75 -8.07
N ARG A 198 -14.80 16.43 -8.05
CA ARG A 198 -14.92 17.80 -8.59
C ARG A 198 -14.28 18.86 -7.70
N GLU A 199 -14.40 18.72 -6.39
CA GLU A 199 -14.05 19.79 -5.47
C GLU A 199 -12.64 19.74 -4.90
N CYS A 200 -12.03 18.56 -4.81
CA CYS A 200 -10.74 18.42 -4.16
C CYS A 200 -9.57 18.79 -5.08
N ASP A 201 -8.52 19.32 -4.47
CA ASP A 201 -7.27 19.68 -5.16
C ASP A 201 -6.32 18.47 -5.19
N ILE A 202 -6.42 17.60 -4.18
CA ILE A 202 -5.67 16.36 -4.06
C ILE A 202 -6.64 15.26 -3.67
N ILE A 203 -6.55 14.09 -4.30
CA ILE A 203 -7.37 12.91 -3.98
C ILE A 203 -6.44 11.75 -3.61
N SER A 204 -6.69 11.10 -2.47
CA SER A 204 -5.94 9.95 -2.01
C SER A 204 -6.85 8.73 -1.78
N LEU A 205 -6.46 7.59 -2.37
CA LEU A 205 -7.23 6.36 -2.36
C LEU A 205 -6.79 5.45 -1.21
N HIS A 206 -7.74 5.10 -0.33
CA HIS A 206 -7.54 4.25 0.85
C HIS A 206 -8.66 3.21 1.02
N CYS A 207 -9.50 3.04 0.02
CA CYS A 207 -10.55 2.01 0.03
C CYS A 207 -9.98 0.63 -0.33
N PRO A 208 -10.64 -0.46 0.10
CA PRO A 208 -10.28 -1.80 -0.36
C PRO A 208 -10.60 -1.98 -1.85
N LEU A 209 -9.89 -2.89 -2.50
CA LEU A 209 -10.24 -3.36 -3.84
C LEU A 209 -11.38 -4.39 -3.73
N THR A 210 -12.49 -4.08 -4.37
CA THR A 210 -13.68 -4.93 -4.51
C THR A 210 -14.19 -4.81 -5.94
N ASP A 211 -15.18 -5.61 -6.33
CA ASP A 211 -15.77 -5.48 -7.66
C ASP A 211 -16.35 -4.09 -7.93
N SER A 212 -16.90 -3.44 -6.89
CA SER A 212 -17.45 -2.08 -7.00
C SER A 212 -16.42 -0.96 -6.99
N THR A 213 -15.19 -1.21 -6.53
CA THR A 213 -14.10 -0.23 -6.49
C THR A 213 -13.04 -0.46 -7.56
N ARG A 214 -13.10 -1.59 -8.26
CA ARG A 214 -12.21 -1.87 -9.40
C ARG A 214 -12.41 -0.82 -10.48
N GLU A 215 -11.30 -0.22 -10.92
CA GLU A 215 -11.27 0.87 -11.91
C GLU A 215 -12.27 2.01 -11.60
N MET A 216 -12.49 2.23 -10.30
CA MET A 216 -13.36 3.34 -9.88
C MET A 216 -12.81 4.70 -10.32
N VAL A 217 -11.49 4.81 -10.51
CA VAL A 217 -10.85 5.96 -11.14
C VAL A 217 -10.64 5.62 -12.62
N ASN A 218 -11.52 6.12 -13.45
CA ASN A 218 -11.56 5.94 -14.89
C ASN A 218 -11.62 7.31 -15.60
N ALA A 219 -11.71 7.29 -16.94
CA ALA A 219 -11.77 8.51 -17.75
C ALA A 219 -12.90 9.47 -17.35
N GLU A 220 -14.06 8.95 -16.93
CA GLU A 220 -15.20 9.80 -16.52
C GLU A 220 -14.87 10.55 -15.25
N ARG A 221 -14.37 9.87 -14.20
CA ARG A 221 -14.01 10.51 -12.93
C ARG A 221 -12.79 11.42 -13.05
N LEU A 222 -11.80 11.03 -13.86
CA LEU A 222 -10.65 11.89 -14.12
C LEU A 222 -11.05 13.23 -14.78
N ARG A 223 -12.06 13.24 -15.66
CA ARG A 223 -12.62 14.49 -16.23
C ARG A 223 -13.34 15.37 -15.23
N LEU A 224 -13.81 14.83 -14.10
CA LEU A 224 -14.43 15.62 -13.03
C LEU A 224 -13.38 16.41 -12.24
N MET A 225 -12.13 15.94 -12.22
CA MET A 225 -11.06 16.56 -11.45
C MET A 225 -10.65 17.92 -12.03
N LYS A 226 -10.10 18.76 -11.19
CA LYS A 226 -9.51 20.04 -11.63
C LYS A 226 -8.27 19.77 -12.49
N PRO A 227 -7.97 20.60 -13.48
CA PRO A 227 -6.72 20.49 -14.24
C PRO A 227 -5.44 20.62 -13.39
N THR A 228 -5.56 21.21 -12.21
CA THR A 228 -4.47 21.34 -11.22
C THR A 228 -4.46 20.23 -10.19
N ALA A 229 -5.37 19.26 -10.27
CA ALA A 229 -5.54 18.24 -9.26
C ALA A 229 -4.42 17.17 -9.30
N ILE A 230 -4.17 16.61 -8.12
CA ILE A 230 -3.20 15.54 -7.89
C ILE A 230 -3.95 14.29 -7.43
N LEU A 231 -3.62 13.13 -8.02
CA LEU A 231 -4.15 11.82 -7.60
C LEU A 231 -3.06 11.01 -6.90
N ILE A 232 -3.37 10.46 -5.72
CA ILE A 232 -2.45 9.59 -4.97
C ILE A 232 -3.08 8.20 -4.77
N ASN A 233 -2.33 7.15 -5.10
CA ASN A 233 -2.73 5.78 -4.84
C ASN A 233 -1.61 4.98 -4.18
N THR A 234 -1.75 4.74 -2.88
CA THR A 234 -0.91 3.84 -2.09
C THR A 234 -1.70 2.61 -1.59
N GLY A 235 -2.87 2.37 -2.16
CA GLY A 235 -3.77 1.29 -1.76
C GLY A 235 -3.63 0.05 -2.62
N ARG A 236 -4.31 0.03 -3.76
CA ARG A 236 -4.28 -1.09 -4.74
C ARG A 236 -4.28 -0.54 -6.16
N GLY A 237 -3.41 -1.08 -7.01
CA GLY A 237 -3.29 -0.65 -8.42
C GLY A 237 -4.61 -0.70 -9.18
N PRO A 238 -5.36 -1.80 -9.13
CA PRO A 238 -6.62 -1.93 -9.88
C PRO A 238 -7.78 -1.03 -9.42
N LEU A 239 -7.59 -0.13 -8.46
CA LEU A 239 -8.55 0.96 -8.20
C LEU A 239 -8.59 1.98 -9.33
N ILE A 240 -7.55 2.02 -10.15
CA ILE A 240 -7.35 2.95 -11.26
C ILE A 240 -7.31 2.17 -12.57
N ASN A 241 -7.99 2.67 -13.60
CA ASN A 241 -7.71 2.28 -14.97
C ASN A 241 -6.42 3.01 -15.41
N GLU A 242 -5.34 2.26 -15.55
CA GLU A 242 -4.00 2.80 -15.80
C GLU A 242 -3.89 3.52 -17.14
N GLN A 243 -4.59 3.03 -18.17
CA GLN A 243 -4.59 3.68 -19.49
C GLN A 243 -5.32 5.03 -19.43
N ASP A 244 -6.44 5.10 -18.74
CA ASP A 244 -7.20 6.34 -18.57
C ASP A 244 -6.39 7.37 -17.77
N LEU A 245 -5.69 6.95 -16.72
CA LEU A 245 -4.82 7.82 -15.95
C LEU A 245 -3.65 8.35 -16.79
N ALA A 246 -2.98 7.48 -17.56
CA ALA A 246 -1.89 7.90 -18.44
C ALA A 246 -2.38 8.92 -19.49
N ASN A 247 -3.54 8.67 -20.08
CA ASN A 247 -4.16 9.60 -21.03
C ASN A 247 -4.47 10.96 -20.37
N ALA A 248 -5.05 10.94 -19.15
CA ALA A 248 -5.41 12.15 -18.42
C ALA A 248 -4.17 13.00 -18.05
N LEU A 249 -3.08 12.36 -17.66
CA LEU A 249 -1.80 13.02 -17.38
C LEU A 249 -1.16 13.60 -18.65
N ASN A 250 -1.11 12.82 -19.72
CA ASN A 250 -0.48 13.24 -20.98
C ASN A 250 -1.24 14.40 -21.66
N ASN A 251 -2.57 14.44 -21.51
CA ASN A 251 -3.43 15.47 -22.06
C ASN A 251 -3.62 16.68 -21.11
N GLY A 252 -3.09 16.63 -19.88
CA GLY A 252 -3.24 17.71 -18.89
C GLY A 252 -4.66 17.80 -18.32
N THR A 253 -5.46 16.73 -18.36
CA THR A 253 -6.76 16.64 -17.69
C THR A 253 -6.62 16.78 -16.19
N ILE A 254 -5.55 16.21 -15.62
CA ILE A 254 -5.09 16.44 -14.25
C ILE A 254 -3.60 16.79 -14.25
N TYR A 255 -3.12 17.38 -13.17
CA TYR A 255 -1.75 17.87 -13.09
C TYR A 255 -0.72 16.77 -12.91
N ALA A 256 -0.92 15.88 -11.93
CA ALA A 256 0.04 14.85 -11.59
C ALA A 256 -0.60 13.65 -10.87
N ALA A 257 0.13 12.55 -10.83
CA ALA A 257 -0.21 11.41 -9.99
C ALA A 257 1.01 10.87 -9.23
N GLY A 258 0.78 10.42 -7.99
CA GLY A 258 1.74 9.66 -7.18
C GLY A 258 1.17 8.26 -6.90
N VAL A 259 1.82 7.22 -7.38
CA VAL A 259 1.34 5.83 -7.24
C VAL A 259 2.42 4.94 -6.67
N ASP A 260 2.10 4.23 -5.60
CA ASP A 260 2.98 3.22 -5.00
C ASP A 260 2.64 1.80 -5.47
N VAL A 261 1.50 1.65 -6.14
CA VAL A 261 0.94 0.36 -6.55
C VAL A 261 0.46 0.40 -7.99
N LEU A 262 0.64 -0.72 -8.69
CA LEU A 262 0.20 -0.93 -10.07
C LEU A 262 -0.73 -2.15 -10.18
N SER A 263 -1.44 -2.28 -11.29
CA SER A 263 -2.39 -3.38 -11.49
C SER A 263 -1.69 -4.74 -11.58
N GLN A 264 -0.49 -4.75 -12.13
CA GLN A 264 0.41 -5.88 -12.13
C GLN A 264 1.74 -5.49 -11.51
N GLU A 265 2.22 -6.27 -10.56
CA GLU A 265 3.47 -6.07 -9.83
C GLU A 265 4.34 -7.35 -9.85
N PRO A 266 5.57 -7.29 -10.38
CA PRO A 266 6.20 -6.18 -11.10
C PRO A 266 5.45 -5.79 -12.37
N PRO A 267 5.50 -4.50 -12.78
CA PRO A 267 4.82 -4.03 -13.98
C PRO A 267 5.43 -4.61 -15.25
N ARG A 268 4.59 -4.73 -16.29
CA ARG A 268 5.08 -4.99 -17.63
C ARG A 268 5.84 -3.77 -18.16
N ALA A 269 6.79 -3.99 -19.05
CA ALA A 269 7.59 -2.91 -19.65
C ALA A 269 6.74 -1.92 -20.51
N ASP A 270 5.57 -2.39 -20.98
CA ASP A 270 4.62 -1.60 -21.76
C ASP A 270 3.50 -0.94 -20.91
N ASN A 271 3.62 -0.96 -19.59
CA ASN A 271 2.64 -0.29 -18.73
C ASN A 271 2.60 1.22 -19.04
N PRO A 272 1.41 1.78 -19.37
CA PRO A 272 1.30 3.16 -19.85
C PRO A 272 1.73 4.22 -18.82
N LEU A 273 1.70 3.91 -17.54
CA LEU A 273 2.10 4.84 -16.49
C LEU A 273 3.62 5.04 -16.43
N LEU A 274 4.43 4.09 -16.90
CA LEU A 274 5.89 4.18 -16.87
C LEU A 274 6.42 5.33 -17.76
N SER A 275 5.65 5.75 -18.76
CA SER A 275 6.01 6.85 -19.67
C SER A 275 5.06 8.06 -19.57
N ALA A 276 4.08 8.03 -18.65
CA ALA A 276 3.13 9.12 -18.48
C ALA A 276 3.78 10.35 -17.85
N ARG A 277 3.40 11.54 -18.32
CA ARG A 277 3.89 12.81 -17.80
C ARG A 277 3.44 13.01 -16.36
N ASN A 278 4.31 13.55 -15.52
CA ASN A 278 4.02 13.88 -14.11
C ASN A 278 3.44 12.68 -13.31
N CYS A 279 3.79 11.45 -13.69
CA CYS A 279 3.47 10.23 -12.96
C CYS A 279 4.69 9.82 -12.13
N TYR A 280 4.55 9.90 -10.81
CA TYR A 280 5.61 9.53 -9.85
C TYR A 280 5.29 8.17 -9.27
N ILE A 281 6.14 7.18 -9.58
CA ILE A 281 5.90 5.77 -9.23
C ILE A 281 6.94 5.32 -8.21
N THR A 282 6.48 4.70 -7.11
CA THR A 282 7.34 3.96 -6.18
C THR A 282 6.98 2.48 -6.20
N PRO A 283 7.94 1.56 -6.00
CA PRO A 283 7.75 0.13 -6.26
C PRO A 283 7.11 -0.60 -5.08
N HIS A 284 5.88 -0.22 -4.68
CA HIS A 284 5.09 -0.80 -3.60
C HIS A 284 5.85 -0.85 -2.26
N ILE A 285 6.43 0.29 -1.87
CA ILE A 285 7.26 0.44 -0.67
C ILE A 285 6.62 1.30 0.42
N ALA A 286 5.39 1.77 0.24
CA ALA A 286 4.70 2.59 1.25
C ALA A 286 4.62 1.92 2.63
N TRP A 287 4.62 0.59 2.67
CA TRP A 287 4.59 -0.24 3.88
C TRP A 287 5.97 -0.54 4.47
N ALA A 288 7.07 -0.35 3.71
CA ALA A 288 8.36 -1.01 3.91
C ALA A 288 9.32 -0.29 4.85
N SER A 289 8.88 0.74 5.61
CA SER A 289 9.76 1.37 6.60
C SER A 289 10.23 0.35 7.64
N THR A 290 11.45 0.53 8.18
CA THR A 290 12.01 -0.36 9.21
C THR A 290 11.03 -0.52 10.37
N ALA A 291 10.49 0.58 10.90
CA ALA A 291 9.53 0.54 12.01
C ALA A 291 8.24 -0.22 11.68
N ALA A 292 7.74 -0.18 10.42
CA ALA A 292 6.59 -0.98 10.02
C ALA A 292 6.94 -2.47 9.91
N ARG A 293 8.12 -2.79 9.38
CA ARG A 293 8.59 -4.18 9.29
C ARG A 293 8.88 -4.79 10.68
N GLU A 294 9.42 -4.02 11.62
CA GLU A 294 9.55 -4.42 13.03
C GLU A 294 8.18 -4.75 13.64
N ARG A 295 7.16 -3.87 13.45
CA ARG A 295 5.78 -4.16 13.90
C ARG A 295 5.19 -5.38 13.21
N LEU A 296 5.46 -5.58 11.92
CA LEU A 296 5.03 -6.77 11.19
C LEU A 296 5.59 -8.03 11.84
N MET A 297 6.90 -8.07 12.10
CA MET A 297 7.57 -9.19 12.76
C MET A 297 7.00 -9.45 14.16
N GLN A 298 6.79 -8.40 14.94
CA GLN A 298 6.21 -8.51 16.27
C GLN A 298 4.79 -9.10 16.24
N ILE A 299 3.90 -8.60 15.38
CA ILE A 299 2.52 -9.12 15.25
C ILE A 299 2.53 -10.57 14.72
N MET A 300 3.44 -10.91 13.81
CA MET A 300 3.63 -12.30 13.35
C MET A 300 3.93 -13.23 14.53
N LEU A 301 4.87 -12.85 15.39
CA LEU A 301 5.24 -13.63 16.58
C LEU A 301 4.06 -13.75 17.55
N GLU A 302 3.32 -12.68 17.79
CA GLU A 302 2.12 -12.67 18.62
C GLU A 302 1.03 -13.60 18.06
N ASN A 303 0.81 -13.58 16.74
CA ASN A 303 -0.14 -14.47 16.06
C ASN A 303 0.23 -15.96 16.26
N ILE A 304 1.52 -16.30 16.09
CA ILE A 304 1.99 -17.69 16.25
C ILE A 304 1.87 -18.12 17.72
N LYS A 305 2.31 -17.30 18.66
CA LYS A 305 2.18 -17.58 20.11
C LYS A 305 0.70 -17.79 20.51
N ALA A 306 -0.18 -16.91 20.05
CA ALA A 306 -1.62 -17.03 20.30
C ALA A 306 -2.24 -18.30 19.68
N TYR A 307 -1.76 -18.71 18.51
CA TYR A 307 -2.13 -19.99 17.91
C TYR A 307 -1.66 -21.18 18.76
N GLN A 308 -0.41 -21.18 19.22
CA GLN A 308 0.15 -22.23 20.11
C GLN A 308 -0.63 -22.36 21.42
N ASP A 309 -1.10 -21.23 21.96
CA ASP A 309 -1.92 -21.17 23.17
C ASP A 309 -3.40 -21.58 22.94
N GLY A 310 -3.77 -21.98 21.73
CA GLY A 310 -5.14 -22.36 21.36
C GLY A 310 -6.12 -21.18 21.29
N LYS A 311 -5.64 -19.96 21.22
CA LYS A 311 -6.44 -18.72 21.15
C LYS A 311 -6.01 -17.84 19.97
N PRO A 312 -6.10 -18.33 18.73
CA PRO A 312 -5.60 -17.60 17.57
C PRO A 312 -6.29 -16.25 17.40
N VAL A 313 -5.47 -15.23 17.11
CA VAL A 313 -5.90 -13.85 16.84
C VAL A 313 -5.66 -13.49 15.37
N ASN A 314 -6.25 -12.40 14.89
CA ASN A 314 -6.14 -11.93 13.50
C ASN A 314 -6.50 -12.99 12.44
N VAL A 315 -7.40 -13.93 12.79
CA VAL A 315 -7.88 -15.00 11.90
C VAL A 315 -8.78 -14.44 10.81
N VAL A 316 -8.50 -14.76 9.55
CA VAL A 316 -9.21 -14.23 8.37
C VAL A 316 -10.14 -15.26 7.69
N ASN A 317 -10.13 -16.51 8.11
CA ASN A 317 -10.96 -17.60 7.56
C ASN A 317 -11.90 -18.25 8.60
N LYS A 318 -12.47 -17.44 9.48
CA LYS A 318 -13.44 -17.88 10.53
C LYS A 318 -14.67 -18.55 9.96
#